data_d487efd30567db090d57611c3dc47958
#
_entry.id   d487efd30567db090d57611c3dc47958
#
_cell.length_a   1.000
_cell.length_b   1.000
_cell.length_c   1.000
_cell.angle_alpha   90.00
_cell.angle_beta   90.00
_cell.angle_gamma   90.00
#
_symmetry.space_group_name_H-M   'P 1'
#
loop_
_entity.id
_entity.type
_entity.pdbx_description
1 polymer ?
#
loop_
_entity_poly.entity_id
_entity_poly.type
_entity_poly.pdbx_seq_one_letter_code
_entity_poly.pdbx_strand_id
1 'polypeptide(L)'
;MRGTCHCGAVELEITLSDGLNTARRCDCSFCSRRGAIAVSAPLDGIKIIKGADNLTLYTWGTHTAQHFFCKTCGIYTHHQRRSNPNEYGINIAILDGINPRDLGEVGWADGINHPSDR
;
A
#
# COMPACT_ATOMS: atom_id res chain seq x y z
N MET A 1 10.14 10.25 2.63
CA MET A 1 9.96 9.50 3.90
C MET A 1 10.51 8.08 3.73
N ARG A 2 11.14 7.57 4.76
CA ARG A 2 11.61 6.19 4.77
C ARG A 2 10.49 5.24 5.21
N GLY A 3 10.35 4.13 4.50
CA GLY A 3 9.46 3.05 4.89
C GLY A 3 10.20 1.71 4.89
N THR A 4 9.87 0.83 5.84
CA THR A 4 10.48 -0.49 5.94
C THR A 4 9.45 -1.55 6.28
N CYS A 5 9.68 -2.79 5.81
CA CYS A 5 8.96 -3.95 6.33
C CYS A 5 9.45 -4.28 7.75
N HIS A 6 8.81 -5.22 8.41
CA HIS A 6 9.13 -5.55 9.81
C HIS A 6 10.55 -6.13 9.95
N CYS A 7 10.96 -7.05 9.09
CA CYS A 7 12.27 -7.69 9.20
C CYS A 7 13.43 -6.82 8.68
N GLY A 8 13.13 -5.70 8.02
CA GLY A 8 14.13 -4.80 7.47
C GLY A 8 14.70 -5.20 6.11
N ALA A 9 14.27 -6.33 5.54
CA ALA A 9 14.78 -6.78 4.23
C ALA A 9 14.38 -5.83 3.10
N VAL A 10 13.26 -5.11 3.24
CA VAL A 10 12.77 -4.15 2.25
C VAL A 10 12.79 -2.75 2.86
N GLU A 11 13.43 -1.83 2.16
CA GLU A 11 13.45 -0.42 2.53
C GLU A 11 13.13 0.42 1.30
N LEU A 12 12.23 1.38 1.50
CA LEU A 12 11.75 2.29 0.45
C LEU A 12 11.99 3.74 0.87
N GLU A 13 12.33 4.58 -0.10
CA GLU A 13 12.22 6.03 0.02
C GLU A 13 10.96 6.48 -0.70
N ILE A 14 10.08 7.19 -0.01
CA ILE A 14 8.73 7.47 -0.48
C ILE A 14 8.45 8.95 -0.46
N THR A 15 7.91 9.47 -1.58
CA THR A 15 7.38 10.83 -1.69
C THR A 15 5.86 10.71 -1.85
N LEU A 16 5.11 11.17 -0.85
CA LEU A 16 3.66 11.10 -0.86
C LEU A 16 3.06 12.21 -1.73
N SER A 17 1.92 11.93 -2.36
CA SER A 17 1.21 12.89 -3.22
C SER A 17 0.68 14.09 -2.44
N ASP A 18 0.18 13.87 -1.23
CA ASP A 18 -0.44 14.90 -0.38
C ASP A 18 -0.33 14.55 1.10
N GLY A 19 0.89 14.23 1.56
CA GLY A 19 1.13 13.84 2.93
C GLY A 19 0.21 12.72 3.38
N LEU A 20 -0.40 12.85 4.55
CA LEU A 20 -1.35 11.86 5.09
C LEU A 20 -2.81 12.19 4.76
N ASN A 21 -3.07 13.23 3.96
CA ASN A 21 -4.44 13.66 3.66
C ASN A 21 -5.22 12.67 2.79
N THR A 22 -4.52 11.79 2.09
CA THR A 22 -5.14 10.76 1.25
C THR A 22 -5.39 9.45 1.99
N ALA A 23 -5.15 9.38 3.29
CA ALA A 23 -5.30 8.15 4.08
C ALA A 23 -6.73 7.61 3.98
N ARG A 24 -6.83 6.31 3.67
CA ARG A 24 -8.12 5.63 3.52
C ARG A 24 -7.98 4.13 3.73
N ARG A 25 -9.12 3.50 4.01
CA ARG A 25 -9.28 2.05 3.93
C ARG A 25 -10.08 1.72 2.68
N CYS A 26 -10.03 0.46 2.25
CA CYS A 26 -10.84 -0.05 1.16
C CYS A 26 -11.58 -1.29 1.66
N ASP A 27 -12.84 -1.45 1.27
CA ASP A 27 -13.69 -2.56 1.70
C ASP A 27 -13.82 -3.69 0.66
N CYS A 28 -12.99 -3.70 -0.39
CA CYS A 28 -12.98 -4.79 -1.35
C CYS A 28 -12.60 -6.11 -0.67
N SER A 29 -12.86 -7.23 -1.36
CA SER A 29 -12.62 -8.57 -0.83
C SER A 29 -11.19 -8.77 -0.32
N PHE A 30 -10.21 -8.16 -0.95
CA PHE A 30 -8.80 -8.26 -0.58
C PHE A 30 -8.45 -7.28 0.55
N CYS A 31 -8.75 -5.99 0.34
CA CYS A 31 -8.35 -4.94 1.29
C CYS A 31 -9.04 -5.08 2.65
N SER A 32 -10.29 -5.58 2.68
CA SER A 32 -11.00 -5.83 3.94
C SER A 32 -10.28 -6.88 4.78
N ARG A 33 -9.69 -7.88 4.14
CA ARG A 33 -8.91 -8.92 4.83
C ARG A 33 -7.54 -8.42 5.27
N ARG A 34 -6.90 -7.60 4.46
CA ARG A 34 -5.60 -7.02 4.78
C ARG A 34 -5.68 -5.98 5.90
N GLY A 35 -6.76 -5.20 5.94
CA GLY A 35 -7.03 -4.26 7.03
C GLY A 35 -6.11 -3.05 7.09
N ALA A 36 -5.35 -2.77 6.04
CA ALA A 36 -4.37 -1.69 6.04
C ALA A 36 -5.01 -0.33 5.75
N ILE A 37 -4.39 0.73 6.27
CA ILE A 37 -4.63 2.10 5.84
C ILE A 37 -3.58 2.44 4.78
N ALA A 38 -4.00 2.98 3.64
CA ALA A 38 -3.11 3.35 2.55
C ALA A 38 -3.11 4.86 2.34
N VAL A 39 -1.98 5.39 1.90
CA VAL A 39 -1.82 6.77 1.43
C VAL A 39 -1.28 6.76 0.02
N SER A 40 -1.61 7.79 -0.76
CA SER A 40 -1.24 7.85 -2.18
C SER A 40 0.18 8.37 -2.39
N ALA A 41 0.87 7.78 -3.36
CA ALA A 41 2.11 8.29 -3.91
C ALA A 41 2.06 8.20 -5.44
N PRO A 42 2.71 9.13 -6.18
CA PRO A 42 2.80 9.01 -7.63
C PRO A 42 3.70 7.84 -8.04
N LEU A 43 3.64 7.40 -9.30
CA LEU A 43 4.45 6.26 -9.77
C LEU A 43 5.95 6.49 -9.63
N ASP A 44 6.41 7.73 -9.71
CA ASP A 44 7.82 8.08 -9.47
C ASP A 44 8.12 8.39 -8.00
N GLY A 45 7.15 8.22 -7.12
CA GLY A 45 7.25 8.53 -5.69
C GLY A 45 7.85 7.42 -4.84
N ILE A 46 8.18 6.27 -5.41
CA ILE A 46 8.81 5.16 -4.68
C ILE A 46 10.17 4.88 -5.28
N LYS A 47 11.19 4.89 -4.41
CA LYS A 47 12.53 4.40 -4.74
C LYS A 47 12.84 3.23 -3.81
N ILE A 48 13.12 2.06 -4.39
CA ILE A 48 13.50 0.88 -3.61
C ILE A 48 14.98 1.03 -3.25
N ILE A 49 15.25 1.26 -1.97
CA ILE A 49 16.62 1.42 -1.47
C ILE A 49 17.27 0.05 -1.27
N LYS A 50 16.48 -0.93 -0.83
CA LYS A 50 16.96 -2.26 -0.50
C LYS A 50 15.85 -3.27 -0.65
N GLY A 51 16.15 -4.46 -1.15
CA GLY A 51 15.24 -5.60 -1.12
C GLY A 51 14.28 -5.68 -2.29
N ALA A 52 14.60 -5.12 -3.46
CA ALA A 52 13.74 -5.24 -4.64
C ALA A 52 13.42 -6.71 -4.97
N ASP A 53 14.40 -7.60 -4.82
CA ASP A 53 14.25 -9.04 -5.05
C ASP A 53 13.60 -9.78 -3.88
N ASN A 54 13.34 -9.09 -2.78
CA ASN A 54 12.62 -9.64 -1.62
C ASN A 54 11.16 -9.22 -1.55
N LEU A 55 10.65 -8.60 -2.60
CA LEU A 55 9.24 -8.27 -2.75
C LEU A 55 8.53 -9.39 -3.52
N THR A 56 7.37 -9.79 -3.02
CA THR A 56 6.46 -10.72 -3.70
C THR A 56 5.30 -9.95 -4.27
N LEU A 57 4.90 -10.29 -5.48
CA LEU A 57 3.75 -9.70 -6.18
C LEU A 57 2.54 -10.62 -6.07
N TYR A 58 1.41 -10.06 -5.67
CA TYR A 58 0.11 -10.73 -5.74
C TYR A 58 -0.85 -9.93 -6.61
N THR A 59 -1.50 -10.60 -7.54
CA THR A 59 -2.56 -10.02 -8.38
C THR A 59 -3.78 -10.92 -8.36
N TRP A 60 -4.95 -10.33 -8.59
CA TRP A 60 -6.22 -11.08 -8.63
C TRP A 60 -7.26 -10.31 -9.46
N GLY A 61 -8.39 -10.95 -9.73
CA GLY A 61 -9.48 -10.36 -10.52
C GLY A 61 -9.02 -10.02 -11.94
N THR A 62 -9.07 -8.75 -12.31
CA THR A 62 -8.59 -8.28 -13.62
C THR A 62 -7.07 -8.21 -13.71
N HIS A 63 -6.36 -8.46 -12.62
CA HIS A 63 -4.89 -8.33 -12.51
C HIS A 63 -4.38 -6.92 -12.81
N THR A 64 -5.22 -5.90 -12.67
CA THR A 64 -4.84 -4.51 -12.87
C THR A 64 -4.03 -3.98 -11.71
N ALA A 65 -4.49 -4.22 -10.47
CA ALA A 65 -3.74 -3.84 -9.29
C ALA A 65 -2.57 -4.80 -9.05
N GLN A 66 -1.45 -4.24 -8.60
CA GLN A 66 -0.25 -5.02 -8.24
C GLN A 66 0.05 -4.79 -6.78
N HIS A 67 -0.04 -5.85 -5.97
CA HIS A 67 0.16 -5.79 -4.52
C HIS A 67 1.51 -6.39 -4.16
N PHE A 68 2.31 -5.62 -3.44
CA PHE A 68 3.66 -6.03 -3.04
C PHE A 68 3.75 -6.23 -1.54
N PHE A 69 4.46 -7.28 -1.14
CA PHE A 69 4.74 -7.56 0.26
C PHE A 69 6.12 -8.20 0.41
N CYS A 70 6.69 -8.07 1.62
CA CYS A 70 7.99 -8.67 1.91
C CYS A 70 7.88 -10.20 1.89
N LYS A 71 8.75 -10.85 1.11
CA LYS A 71 8.81 -12.31 1.02
C LYS A 71 9.12 -12.96 2.37
N THR A 72 9.93 -12.30 3.20
CA THR A 72 10.44 -12.86 4.46
C THR A 72 9.46 -12.68 5.62
N CYS A 73 8.95 -11.46 5.84
CA CYS A 73 8.07 -11.18 6.99
C CYS A 73 6.60 -11.05 6.63
N GLY A 74 6.27 -11.02 5.33
CA GLY A 74 4.88 -10.94 4.86
C GLY A 74 4.23 -9.58 4.95
N ILE A 75 4.93 -8.55 5.40
CA ILE A 75 4.34 -7.21 5.54
C ILE A 75 4.09 -6.60 4.17
N TYR A 76 2.84 -6.21 3.94
CA TYR A 76 2.43 -5.43 2.79
C TYR A 76 3.14 -4.07 2.81
N THR A 77 3.76 -3.70 1.69
CA THR A 77 4.47 -2.43 1.57
C THR A 77 3.70 -1.41 0.76
N HIS A 78 3.30 -1.77 -0.44
CA HIS A 78 2.60 -0.86 -1.35
C HIS A 78 1.86 -1.63 -2.43
N HIS A 79 1.00 -0.93 -3.16
CA HIS A 79 0.35 -1.51 -4.34
C HIS A 79 0.13 -0.44 -5.42
N GLN A 80 0.15 -0.87 -6.68
CA GLN A 80 -0.35 -0.05 -7.79
C GLN A 80 -1.87 -0.19 -7.81
N ARG A 81 -2.58 0.95 -7.81
CA ARG A 81 -4.02 0.97 -7.57
C ARG A 81 -4.81 0.46 -8.77
N ARG A 82 -5.91 -0.26 -8.49
CA ARG A 82 -6.87 -0.73 -9.49
C ARG A 82 -7.66 0.43 -10.10
N SER A 83 -8.15 1.32 -9.25
CA SER A 83 -9.00 2.45 -9.67
C SER A 83 -8.20 3.59 -10.28
N ASN A 84 -6.92 3.67 -10.01
CA ASN A 84 -6.02 4.67 -10.60
C ASN A 84 -4.63 4.06 -10.79
N PRO A 85 -4.35 3.41 -11.94
CA PRO A 85 -3.05 2.76 -12.19
C PRO A 85 -1.86 3.72 -12.24
N ASN A 86 -2.10 5.02 -12.25
CA ASN A 86 -1.04 6.04 -12.27
C ASN A 86 -0.58 6.44 -10.88
N GLU A 87 -1.03 5.74 -9.83
CA GLU A 87 -0.54 5.99 -8.48
C GLU A 87 -0.39 4.71 -7.68
N TYR A 88 0.46 4.79 -6.64
CA TYR A 88 0.61 3.77 -5.64
C TYR A 88 -0.23 4.08 -4.41
N GLY A 89 -0.69 3.02 -3.72
CA GLY A 89 -1.11 3.09 -2.33
C GLY A 89 0.02 2.56 -1.47
N ILE A 90 0.40 3.31 -0.46
CA ILE A 90 1.46 2.96 0.48
C ILE A 90 0.83 2.50 1.78
N ASN A 91 1.26 1.37 2.33
CA ASN A 91 0.87 0.97 3.68
C ASN A 91 1.42 2.00 4.67
N ILE A 92 0.54 2.75 5.30
CA ILE A 92 0.94 3.82 6.21
C ILE A 92 1.78 3.30 7.39
N ALA A 93 1.56 2.03 7.75
CA ALA A 93 2.22 1.42 8.91
C ALA A 93 3.72 1.15 8.70
N ILE A 94 4.20 1.16 7.45
CA ILE A 94 5.64 1.00 7.18
C ILE A 94 6.41 2.32 7.25
N LEU A 95 5.72 3.45 7.29
CA LEU A 95 6.37 4.77 7.29
C LEU A 95 6.96 5.08 8.66
N ASP A 96 8.22 5.49 8.69
CA ASP A 96 8.92 5.83 9.92
C ASP A 96 8.18 6.93 10.68
N GLY A 97 8.00 6.72 11.97
CA GLY A 97 7.36 7.69 12.86
C GLY A 97 5.84 7.74 12.80
N ILE A 98 5.20 6.92 11.96
CA ILE A 98 3.75 6.89 11.83
C ILE A 98 3.21 5.63 12.52
N ASN A 99 2.24 5.81 13.42
CA ASN A 99 1.47 4.72 14.00
C ASN A 99 0.03 4.85 13.52
N PRO A 100 -0.54 3.84 12.83
CA PRO A 100 -1.90 3.92 12.30
C PRO A 100 -2.97 4.26 13.33
N ARG A 101 -2.80 3.85 14.58
CA ARG A 101 -3.75 4.16 15.67
C ARG A 101 -3.89 5.66 15.92
N ASP A 102 -2.88 6.46 15.58
CA ASP A 102 -2.88 7.90 15.86
C ASP A 102 -3.64 8.71 14.81
N LEU A 103 -4.08 8.09 13.71
CA LEU A 103 -4.83 8.77 12.66
C LEU A 103 -6.32 8.91 12.99
N GLY A 104 -6.84 8.14 13.93
CA GLY A 104 -8.27 8.09 14.18
C GLY A 104 -9.02 7.44 13.02
N GLU A 105 -10.23 7.90 12.74
CA GLU A 105 -11.01 7.41 11.59
C GLU A 105 -10.49 8.01 10.29
N VAL A 106 -10.45 7.17 9.26
CA VAL A 106 -10.09 7.57 7.90
C VAL A 106 -11.22 7.24 6.94
N GLY A 107 -11.22 7.86 5.77
CA GLY A 107 -12.20 7.60 4.73
C GLY A 107 -12.15 6.15 4.23
N TRP A 108 -13.22 5.75 3.53
CA TRP A 108 -13.34 4.43 2.93
C TRP A 108 -13.51 4.55 1.42
N ALA A 109 -12.76 3.74 0.67
CA ALA A 109 -12.98 3.54 -0.75
C ALA A 109 -13.96 2.38 -0.94
N ASP A 110 -14.91 2.54 -1.85
CA ASP A 110 -15.91 1.51 -2.18
C ASP A 110 -15.32 0.50 -3.15
N GLY A 111 -14.72 -0.55 -2.61
CA GLY A 111 -14.17 -1.64 -3.39
C GLY A 111 -15.16 -2.76 -3.67
N ILE A 112 -16.17 -2.94 -2.80
CA ILE A 112 -17.18 -4.01 -2.94
C ILE A 112 -17.95 -3.86 -4.25
N ASN A 113 -18.33 -2.65 -4.60
CA ASN A 113 -19.11 -2.36 -5.80
C ASN A 113 -18.27 -2.19 -7.05
N HIS A 114 -16.96 -2.39 -6.96
CA HIS A 114 -16.10 -2.37 -8.15
C HIS A 114 -16.39 -3.60 -9.01
N PRO A 115 -16.59 -3.45 -10.35
CA PRO A 115 -16.98 -4.56 -11.23
C PRO A 115 -16.04 -5.76 -11.21
N SER A 116 -14.76 -5.55 -10.89
CA SER A 116 -13.77 -6.62 -10.84
C SER A 116 -13.52 -7.16 -9.42
N ASP A 117 -14.35 -6.80 -8.43
CA ASP A 117 -14.19 -7.35 -7.10
C ASP A 117 -14.61 -8.83 -7.11
N ARG A 118 -13.67 -9.70 -6.77
CA ARG A 118 -13.70 -11.17 -6.85
C ARG A 118 -13.47 -11.72 -8.25
#